data_d6331e9fb1cfc21c7df60dacb48a949c
#
_entry.id   d6331e9fb1cfc21c7df60dacb48a949c
#
_cell.length_a   1.000
_cell.length_b   1.000
_cell.length_c   1.000
_cell.angle_alpha   90.00
_cell.angle_beta   90.00
_cell.angle_gamma   90.00
#
_symmetry.space_group_name_H-M   'P 1'
#
loop_
_entity.id
_entity.type
_entity.pdbx_description
1 polymer ?
#
loop_
_entity_poly.entity_id
_entity_poly.type
_entity_poly.pdbx_seq_one_letter_code
_entity_poly.pdbx_strand_id
1 'polypeptide(L)'
;MGKFVNSVSVAALMALAPLALPHAALANDKLVDLSKSDDNWVMPGKNYDSDNYSGLTQINDKNVKNLKVSWQFSTGLLNGHEGAPLVVDNKMYVHTSFPNNTFALGLDDPGKILWQDKPKQNPAARSVACCDLVNRGLAYWPGDGKTPALILKTLLDGHVAALNAETGETVWKIENSDIKVGSTLTIAPYVVKDKVIIGSSGAELGVRGYLTAYDVKTGEQKWRAYATGPDSDLLLAKDFNIQNAHYGQKGLGTSTWEGDSWKIGGGTNWGWYAYDPGTNLIYFGTGNPAPWNETMRPGDNKWTMTIFGRDADTGEAKFGYQKTPHDEWDYAGVNVMMLSTQKDLAGKERKLLTHPDRNGIVYTLDRTNGDLVSAHKIDDTVNVFKTVDLKSGLPVRDPEYGTRMDHLAKDICPSAMGYHNQGHDSYDPNRKLFYMGINHICMDWEPFMLPYRAGQFFVGATLNMYPGPKGDRQNAEGLGQIKAYDAITGKFKWEKMERFAVWGGTMATAGNLVFYGTLDGYIKARNSDTGELLWKSKLPSGAIGYPITYTHKGTQYVAIYYGVGGWPGVGLVFDLQDPTAGLGAVGAFKKLANYTQMGGGVTVFSLDGKGPYDDPNVGEYSAN
;
A
#
# COMPACT_ATOMS: atom_id res chain seq x y z
N MET A 1 28.52 -55.01 74.56
CA MET A 1 29.50 -54.21 73.83
C MET A 1 29.12 -54.14 72.39
N GLY A 2 28.37 -53.15 71.99
CA GLY A 2 27.91 -52.94 70.66
C GLY A 2 28.51 -51.68 70.04
N LYS A 3 29.17 -51.83 68.94
CA LYS A 3 29.72 -50.68 68.15
C LYS A 3 28.72 -50.19 67.20
N PHE A 4 28.29 -48.90 67.33
CA PHE A 4 27.53 -48.17 66.34
C PHE A 4 28.47 -47.77 65.20
N VAL A 5 28.08 -48.06 63.98
CA VAL A 5 28.71 -47.56 62.75
C VAL A 5 27.79 -46.46 62.17
N ASN A 6 28.29 -45.22 62.22
CA ASN A 6 27.63 -44.08 61.56
C ASN A 6 27.90 -44.12 60.04
N SER A 7 26.89 -44.27 59.26
CA SER A 7 26.92 -44.05 57.77
C SER A 7 26.60 -42.61 57.45
N VAL A 8 27.61 -41.88 56.94
CA VAL A 8 27.44 -40.51 56.38
C VAL A 8 26.97 -40.63 54.93
N SER A 9 25.71 -40.24 54.70
CA SER A 9 25.19 -40.10 53.33
C SER A 9 25.61 -38.75 52.73
N VAL A 10 26.47 -38.78 51.70
CA VAL A 10 26.80 -37.61 50.89
C VAL A 10 25.69 -37.40 49.86
N ALA A 11 24.87 -36.38 50.06
CA ALA A 11 23.90 -35.93 49.04
C ALA A 11 24.65 -35.11 48.00
N ALA A 12 24.81 -35.66 46.81
CA ALA A 12 25.30 -34.90 45.62
C ALA A 12 24.19 -33.99 45.11
N LEU A 13 24.32 -32.67 45.35
CA LEU A 13 23.53 -31.64 44.66
C LEU A 13 23.99 -31.60 43.20
N MET A 14 23.18 -32.18 42.30
CA MET A 14 23.27 -31.88 40.86
C MET A 14 22.69 -30.48 40.62
N ALA A 15 23.56 -29.51 40.37
CA ALA A 15 23.18 -28.21 39.85
C ALA A 15 22.66 -28.40 38.41
N LEU A 16 21.34 -28.32 38.24
CA LEU A 16 20.71 -28.16 36.92
C LEU A 16 21.08 -26.77 36.38
N ALA A 17 22.05 -26.73 35.47
CA ALA A 17 22.27 -25.57 34.65
C ALA A 17 21.00 -25.36 33.80
N PRO A 18 20.42 -24.14 33.70
CA PRO A 18 19.33 -23.90 32.79
C PRO A 18 19.86 -24.10 31.38
N LEU A 19 19.33 -25.10 30.67
CA LEU A 19 19.45 -25.20 29.23
C LEU A 19 18.82 -23.93 28.65
N ALA A 20 19.65 -22.97 28.28
CA ALA A 20 19.23 -21.87 27.41
C ALA A 20 18.78 -22.53 26.10
N LEU A 21 17.46 -22.66 25.93
CA LEU A 21 16.87 -22.92 24.62
C LEU A 21 17.43 -21.84 23.68
N PRO A 22 17.97 -22.20 22.50
CA PRO A 22 18.35 -21.21 21.54
C PRO A 22 17.09 -20.38 21.27
N HIS A 23 17.13 -19.09 21.59
CA HIS A 23 16.14 -18.14 21.11
C HIS A 23 16.15 -18.32 19.60
N ALA A 24 15.10 -18.93 19.06
CA ALA A 24 14.86 -18.89 17.64
C ALA A 24 14.96 -17.42 17.25
N ALA A 25 15.87 -17.08 16.33
CA ALA A 25 16.13 -15.73 15.90
C ALA A 25 14.78 -15.11 15.50
N LEU A 26 14.22 -14.33 16.41
CA LEU A 26 13.02 -13.56 16.18
C LEU A 26 13.37 -12.54 15.10
N ALA A 27 12.56 -12.49 14.08
CA ALA A 27 12.50 -11.51 13.01
C ALA A 27 13.76 -10.65 12.90
N ASN A 28 14.53 -10.69 11.88
CA ASN A 28 15.68 -9.84 11.64
C ASN A 28 15.76 -8.63 12.60
N ASP A 29 16.22 -8.85 13.85
CA ASP A 29 16.16 -7.89 14.95
C ASP A 29 16.79 -6.55 14.53
N LYS A 30 17.84 -6.62 13.69
CA LYS A 30 18.49 -5.43 13.14
C LYS A 30 17.56 -4.61 12.23
N LEU A 31 16.70 -5.23 11.41
CA LEU A 31 15.75 -4.49 10.58
C LEU A 31 14.62 -3.88 11.42
N VAL A 32 14.17 -4.60 12.46
CA VAL A 32 13.21 -4.07 13.44
C VAL A 32 13.79 -2.84 14.15
N ASP A 33 15.03 -2.91 14.61
CA ASP A 33 15.68 -1.80 15.31
C ASP A 33 15.91 -0.60 14.36
N LEU A 34 16.38 -0.85 13.14
CA LEU A 34 16.52 0.20 12.13
C LEU A 34 15.17 0.87 11.78
N SER A 35 14.08 0.11 11.74
CA SER A 35 12.75 0.65 11.45
C SER A 35 12.20 1.56 12.56
N LYS A 36 12.64 1.36 13.81
CA LYS A 36 12.30 2.20 14.97
C LYS A 36 13.15 3.47 15.02
N SER A 37 14.32 3.48 14.38
CA SER A 37 15.18 4.65 14.34
C SER A 37 14.59 5.72 13.44
N ASP A 38 14.40 6.93 13.95
CA ASP A 38 13.93 8.07 13.17
C ASP A 38 15.01 8.66 12.24
N ASP A 39 16.27 8.21 12.35
CA ASP A 39 17.33 8.59 11.42
C ASP A 39 17.18 7.91 10.05
N ASN A 40 16.41 6.82 9.99
CA ASN A 40 16.30 5.96 8.82
C ASN A 40 14.84 5.85 8.32
N TRP A 41 14.70 5.41 7.06
CA TRP A 41 13.42 4.98 6.46
C TRP A 41 13.66 3.70 5.66
N VAL A 42 13.67 2.54 6.34
CA VAL A 42 14.25 1.29 5.82
C VAL A 42 13.28 0.38 5.08
N MET A 43 11.99 0.68 5.12
CA MET A 43 10.95 -0.11 4.44
C MET A 43 9.75 0.76 4.05
N PRO A 44 8.90 0.33 3.11
CA PRO A 44 7.62 0.97 2.87
C PRO A 44 6.79 1.07 4.16
N GLY A 45 6.18 2.24 4.39
CA GLY A 45 5.41 2.47 5.60
C GLY A 45 6.20 2.75 6.87
N LYS A 46 7.52 2.98 6.77
CA LYS A 46 8.44 3.29 7.88
C LYS A 46 8.80 2.06 8.73
N ASN A 47 7.82 1.28 9.17
CA ASN A 47 7.97 0.16 10.10
C ASN A 47 6.95 -0.96 9.81
N TYR A 48 6.98 -2.02 10.61
CA TYR A 48 6.09 -3.16 10.46
C TYR A 48 4.62 -2.87 10.80
N ASP A 49 4.35 -1.81 11.58
CA ASP A 49 2.98 -1.33 11.82
C ASP A 49 2.41 -0.58 10.60
N SER A 50 3.27 -0.24 9.62
CA SER A 50 2.87 0.47 8.38
C SER A 50 2.21 1.81 8.70
N ASP A 51 2.76 2.56 9.67
CA ASP A 51 2.14 3.75 10.23
C ASP A 51 2.59 5.07 9.58
N ASN A 52 3.64 5.06 8.73
CA ASN A 52 4.18 6.27 8.10
C ASN A 52 4.37 7.44 9.09
N TYR A 53 4.79 7.13 10.31
CA TYR A 53 4.98 8.08 11.39
C TYR A 53 6.45 8.21 11.78
N SER A 54 6.88 9.43 12.09
CA SER A 54 8.21 9.71 12.64
C SER A 54 8.15 10.48 13.95
N GLY A 55 8.97 10.10 14.92
CA GLY A 55 9.16 10.79 16.20
C GLY A 55 9.95 12.11 16.10
N LEU A 56 10.44 12.50 14.93
CA LEU A 56 11.23 13.71 14.74
C LEU A 56 10.41 14.99 14.96
N THR A 57 11.05 15.97 15.63
CA THR A 57 10.42 17.25 16.04
C THR A 57 11.19 18.50 15.64
N GLN A 58 12.38 18.36 15.02
CA GLN A 58 13.18 19.53 14.61
C GLN A 58 12.40 20.39 13.61
N ILE A 59 11.70 19.75 12.64
CA ILE A 59 10.70 20.39 11.79
C ILE A 59 9.34 20.22 12.48
N ASN A 60 8.66 21.33 12.78
CA ASN A 60 7.42 21.34 13.54
C ASN A 60 6.48 22.47 13.08
N ASP A 61 5.27 22.52 13.66
CA ASP A 61 4.21 23.47 13.30
C ASP A 61 4.57 24.95 13.46
N LYS A 62 5.62 25.28 14.24
CA LYS A 62 6.08 26.66 14.44
C LYS A 62 7.08 27.12 13.39
N ASN A 63 7.88 26.18 12.84
CA ASN A 63 9.00 26.51 11.97
C ASN A 63 8.88 25.95 10.54
N VAL A 64 7.93 25.09 10.25
CA VAL A 64 7.75 24.44 8.92
C VAL A 64 7.63 25.48 7.79
N LYS A 65 7.11 26.67 8.07
CA LYS A 65 7.06 27.79 7.10
C LYS A 65 8.43 28.19 6.55
N ASN A 66 9.52 27.86 7.24
CA ASN A 66 10.90 28.14 6.83
C ASN A 66 11.52 27.00 6.02
N LEU A 67 10.79 25.89 5.79
CA LEU A 67 11.28 24.74 5.06
C LEU A 67 11.54 25.10 3.60
N LYS A 68 12.71 24.76 3.07
CA LYS A 68 13.14 25.06 1.70
C LYS A 68 13.78 23.86 1.05
N VAL A 69 13.84 23.86 -0.27
CA VAL A 69 14.57 22.84 -1.04
C VAL A 69 16.04 22.85 -0.62
N SER A 70 16.51 21.70 -0.15
CA SER A 70 17.92 21.44 0.16
C SER A 70 18.65 20.95 -1.09
N TRP A 71 18.09 19.94 -1.75
CA TRP A 71 18.61 19.40 -3.01
C TRP A 71 17.53 18.64 -3.78
N GLN A 72 17.82 18.35 -5.05
CA GLN A 72 16.98 17.57 -5.94
C GLN A 72 17.82 16.58 -6.73
N PHE A 73 17.20 15.45 -7.09
CA PHE A 73 17.79 14.48 -8.00
C PHE A 73 16.76 14.10 -9.07
N SER A 74 17.14 14.22 -10.34
CA SER A 74 16.33 13.77 -11.47
C SER A 74 16.73 12.35 -11.87
N THR A 75 15.75 11.46 -12.01
CA THR A 75 15.96 10.08 -12.49
C THR A 75 16.15 9.99 -14.00
N GLY A 76 15.86 11.08 -14.73
CA GLY A 76 15.88 11.12 -16.19
C GLY A 76 14.67 10.42 -16.85
N LEU A 77 13.64 10.04 -16.06
CA LEU A 77 12.41 9.43 -16.56
C LEU A 77 11.22 10.36 -16.33
N LEU A 78 10.28 10.35 -17.26
CA LEU A 78 9.09 11.20 -17.23
C LEU A 78 7.82 10.45 -16.80
N ASN A 79 7.93 9.21 -16.33
CA ASN A 79 6.81 8.39 -15.91
C ASN A 79 6.54 8.54 -14.41
N GLY A 80 5.37 8.12 -13.97
CA GLY A 80 4.95 8.22 -12.58
C GLY A 80 5.89 7.55 -11.58
N HIS A 81 6.23 8.26 -10.51
CA HIS A 81 7.06 7.78 -9.41
C HIS A 81 6.19 7.53 -8.18
N GLU A 82 5.71 6.30 -8.01
CA GLU A 82 4.95 5.87 -6.82
C GLU A 82 5.89 5.48 -5.66
N GLY A 83 5.33 5.31 -4.46
CA GLY A 83 6.08 4.91 -3.27
C GLY A 83 6.95 6.02 -2.70
N ALA A 84 8.08 5.65 -2.12
CA ALA A 84 9.05 6.56 -1.52
C ALA A 84 10.47 6.01 -1.61
N PRO A 85 11.51 6.86 -1.51
CA PRO A 85 12.88 6.39 -1.39
C PRO A 85 13.10 5.69 -0.03
N LEU A 86 14.08 4.80 0.04
CA LEU A 86 14.59 4.32 1.32
C LEU A 86 15.79 5.14 1.76
N VAL A 87 15.92 5.32 3.06
CA VAL A 87 17.11 5.95 3.67
C VAL A 87 17.67 4.99 4.71
N VAL A 88 18.94 4.61 4.53
CA VAL A 88 19.66 3.74 5.44
C VAL A 88 21.04 4.32 5.66
N ASP A 89 21.35 4.63 6.91
CA ASP A 89 22.60 5.26 7.31
C ASP A 89 22.86 6.56 6.51
N ASN A 90 23.89 6.60 5.67
CA ASN A 90 24.26 7.77 4.87
C ASN A 90 23.88 7.64 3.38
N LYS A 91 22.94 6.76 3.04
CA LYS A 91 22.50 6.51 1.65
C LYS A 91 21.01 6.66 1.47
N MET A 92 20.62 7.24 0.34
CA MET A 92 19.25 7.21 -0.15
C MET A 92 19.16 6.28 -1.36
N TYR A 93 18.25 5.31 -1.32
CA TYR A 93 17.98 4.42 -2.44
C TYR A 93 16.72 4.88 -3.16
N VAL A 94 16.88 5.23 -4.44
CA VAL A 94 15.82 5.76 -5.31
C VAL A 94 15.48 4.71 -6.36
N HIS A 95 14.20 4.41 -6.52
CA HIS A 95 13.69 3.55 -7.60
C HIS A 95 12.91 4.35 -8.62
N THR A 96 12.63 3.74 -9.77
CA THR A 96 11.81 4.36 -10.82
C THR A 96 10.69 3.41 -11.28
N SER A 97 9.68 3.95 -11.96
CA SER A 97 8.83 3.21 -12.87
C SER A 97 9.66 2.45 -13.91
N PHE A 98 9.01 1.70 -14.81
CA PHE A 98 9.75 1.03 -15.91
C PHE A 98 10.72 2.02 -16.61
N PRO A 99 11.99 1.65 -16.81
CA PRO A 99 12.58 0.32 -16.74
C PRO A 99 13.07 -0.12 -15.34
N ASN A 100 12.54 0.41 -14.25
CA ASN A 100 12.85 0.06 -12.86
C ASN A 100 14.33 0.26 -12.50
N ASN A 101 14.88 1.40 -12.90
CA ASN A 101 16.23 1.79 -12.49
C ASN A 101 16.29 1.97 -10.97
N THR A 102 17.46 1.67 -10.40
CA THR A 102 17.73 1.88 -8.98
C THR A 102 19.02 2.68 -8.83
N PHE A 103 19.00 3.67 -7.95
CA PHE A 103 20.16 4.52 -7.65
C PHE A 103 20.43 4.47 -6.15
N ALA A 104 21.70 4.39 -5.75
CA ALA A 104 22.13 4.74 -4.41
C ALA A 104 22.78 6.12 -4.46
N LEU A 105 22.24 7.05 -3.67
CA LEU A 105 22.73 8.43 -3.57
C LEU A 105 23.40 8.63 -2.22
N GLY A 106 24.55 9.31 -2.23
CA GLY A 106 25.24 9.69 -1.01
C GLY A 106 24.58 10.89 -0.33
N LEU A 107 24.35 10.82 0.98
CA LEU A 107 23.82 11.95 1.75
C LEU A 107 24.92 12.93 2.18
N ASP A 108 26.20 12.51 2.23
CA ASP A 108 27.35 13.39 2.50
C ASP A 108 27.67 14.35 1.34
N ASP A 109 27.37 13.91 0.13
CA ASP A 109 27.48 14.71 -1.12
C ASP A 109 26.12 14.59 -1.85
N PRO A 110 25.13 15.44 -1.47
CA PRO A 110 23.75 15.27 -1.87
C PRO A 110 23.55 15.18 -3.38
N GLY A 111 22.86 14.12 -3.81
CA GLY A 111 22.60 13.84 -5.23
C GLY A 111 23.72 13.10 -5.95
N LYS A 112 24.87 12.83 -5.32
CA LYS A 112 25.95 12.03 -5.89
C LYS A 112 25.54 10.58 -6.02
N ILE A 113 25.59 10.06 -7.23
CA ILE A 113 25.34 8.64 -7.51
C ILE A 113 26.56 7.84 -7.03
N LEU A 114 26.35 6.97 -6.03
CA LEU A 114 27.33 6.01 -5.56
C LEU A 114 27.38 4.80 -6.48
N TRP A 115 26.20 4.29 -6.85
CA TRP A 115 26.01 3.26 -7.87
C TRP A 115 24.61 3.36 -8.49
N GLN A 116 24.43 2.75 -9.64
CA GLN A 116 23.14 2.63 -10.32
C GLN A 116 22.98 1.25 -10.93
N ASP A 117 21.76 0.71 -10.88
CA ASP A 117 21.34 -0.48 -11.60
C ASP A 117 20.30 -0.10 -12.67
N LYS A 118 20.55 -0.50 -13.92
CA LYS A 118 19.67 -0.31 -15.07
C LYS A 118 19.36 -1.68 -15.67
N PRO A 119 18.35 -2.38 -15.15
CA PRO A 119 18.08 -3.76 -15.52
C PRO A 119 17.61 -3.86 -16.97
N LYS A 120 18.07 -4.91 -17.65
CA LYS A 120 17.49 -5.31 -18.94
C LYS A 120 16.20 -6.09 -18.66
N GLN A 121 15.10 -5.63 -19.24
CA GLN A 121 13.77 -6.23 -19.10
C GLN A 121 13.17 -6.56 -20.47
N ASN A 122 12.20 -7.47 -20.46
CA ASN A 122 11.38 -7.73 -21.64
C ASN A 122 10.45 -6.52 -21.91
N PRO A 123 10.59 -5.81 -23.05
CA PRO A 123 9.78 -4.63 -23.33
C PRO A 123 8.28 -4.94 -23.51
N ALA A 124 7.91 -6.21 -23.79
CA ALA A 124 6.50 -6.63 -23.90
C ALA A 124 5.74 -6.46 -22.57
N ALA A 125 6.42 -6.38 -21.42
CA ALA A 125 5.78 -6.08 -20.14
C ALA A 125 4.98 -4.76 -20.15
N ARG A 126 5.39 -3.80 -20.97
CA ARG A 126 4.69 -2.50 -21.09
C ARG A 126 3.27 -2.62 -21.64
N SER A 127 3.02 -3.57 -22.52
CA SER A 127 1.70 -3.75 -23.17
C SER A 127 0.71 -4.54 -22.31
N VAL A 128 1.17 -5.18 -21.24
CA VAL A 128 0.35 -5.97 -20.31
C VAL A 128 0.32 -5.36 -18.90
N ALA A 129 0.88 -4.17 -18.72
CA ALA A 129 0.74 -3.41 -17.49
C ALA A 129 -0.53 -2.56 -17.53
N CYS A 130 -1.38 -2.71 -16.52
CA CYS A 130 -2.52 -1.82 -16.31
C CYS A 130 -2.04 -0.51 -15.67
N CYS A 131 -2.71 0.58 -16.00
CA CYS A 131 -2.73 1.78 -15.16
C CYS A 131 -1.34 2.46 -15.00
N ASP A 132 -0.56 2.57 -16.09
CA ASP A 132 0.83 3.06 -16.17
C ASP A 132 1.88 2.02 -15.73
N LEU A 133 3.14 2.37 -15.89
CA LEU A 133 4.32 1.50 -15.73
C LEU A 133 4.96 1.65 -14.34
N VAL A 134 4.16 1.86 -13.31
CA VAL A 134 4.61 2.24 -11.96
C VAL A 134 5.33 1.11 -11.21
N ASN A 135 6.10 1.50 -10.20
CA ASN A 135 6.69 0.62 -9.19
C ASN A 135 6.55 1.30 -7.82
N ARG A 136 6.18 0.54 -6.78
CA ARG A 136 5.84 1.09 -5.46
C ARG A 136 6.99 1.13 -4.47
N GLY A 137 8.16 0.58 -4.82
CA GLY A 137 9.29 0.74 -3.91
C GLY A 137 10.30 -0.38 -3.91
N LEU A 138 11.25 -0.20 -3.02
CA LEU A 138 12.32 -1.12 -2.70
C LEU A 138 12.10 -1.69 -1.29
N ALA A 139 12.80 -2.77 -0.95
CA ALA A 139 12.97 -3.20 0.42
C ALA A 139 14.45 -3.37 0.74
N TYR A 140 14.79 -3.18 2.00
CA TYR A 140 16.14 -3.34 2.52
C TYR A 140 16.23 -4.56 3.43
N TRP A 141 17.30 -5.33 3.28
CA TRP A 141 17.67 -6.39 4.24
C TRP A 141 19.10 -6.13 4.75
N PRO A 142 19.32 -6.06 6.08
CA PRO A 142 20.57 -5.54 6.66
C PRO A 142 21.76 -6.51 6.62
N GLY A 143 21.63 -7.67 5.96
CA GLY A 143 22.65 -8.69 5.97
C GLY A 143 22.72 -9.48 7.29
N ASP A 144 23.55 -10.53 7.30
CA ASP A 144 23.74 -11.41 8.47
C ASP A 144 25.24 -11.64 8.82
N GLY A 145 26.13 -10.84 8.23
CA GLY A 145 27.58 -10.96 8.39
C GLY A 145 28.24 -11.96 7.43
N LYS A 146 27.46 -12.85 6.80
CA LYS A 146 27.91 -13.76 5.72
C LYS A 146 27.42 -13.29 4.37
N THR A 147 26.13 -12.93 4.28
CA THR A 147 25.52 -12.29 3.14
C THR A 147 25.53 -10.78 3.37
N PRO A 148 25.95 -9.96 2.39
CA PRO A 148 25.94 -8.50 2.53
C PRO A 148 24.50 -7.97 2.69
N ALA A 149 24.36 -6.71 3.08
CA ALA A 149 23.08 -6.03 3.02
C ALA A 149 22.54 -6.00 1.58
N LEU A 150 21.22 -6.14 1.43
CA LEU A 150 20.57 -6.26 0.13
C LEU A 150 19.51 -5.17 -0.09
N ILE A 151 19.42 -4.70 -1.32
CA ILE A 151 18.26 -3.99 -1.85
C ILE A 151 17.44 -4.95 -2.71
N LEU A 152 16.20 -5.20 -2.30
CA LEU A 152 15.25 -6.05 -3.01
C LEU A 152 14.38 -5.16 -3.91
N LYS A 153 14.14 -5.61 -5.14
CA LYS A 153 13.34 -4.88 -6.12
C LYS A 153 12.49 -5.82 -6.97
N THR A 154 11.36 -5.34 -7.41
CA THR A 154 10.52 -5.97 -8.43
C THR A 154 10.75 -5.30 -9.78
N LEU A 155 10.63 -6.08 -10.85
CA LEU A 155 10.74 -5.63 -12.22
C LEU A 155 9.40 -5.86 -12.93
N LEU A 156 8.99 -4.93 -13.77
CA LEU A 156 7.69 -4.99 -14.45
C LEU A 156 7.50 -6.27 -15.26
N ASP A 157 8.59 -6.82 -15.79
CA ASP A 157 8.59 -8.06 -16.57
C ASP A 157 8.48 -9.36 -15.74
N GLY A 158 8.09 -9.24 -14.48
CA GLY A 158 7.80 -10.38 -13.61
C GLY A 158 8.98 -10.91 -12.80
N HIS A 159 10.14 -10.31 -12.88
CA HIS A 159 11.31 -10.73 -12.09
C HIS A 159 11.40 -10.03 -10.74
N VAL A 160 12.04 -10.70 -9.80
CA VAL A 160 12.51 -10.15 -8.52
C VAL A 160 14.02 -10.24 -8.48
N ALA A 161 14.68 -9.19 -8.00
CA ALA A 161 16.13 -9.16 -7.89
C ALA A 161 16.57 -8.65 -6.51
N ALA A 162 17.69 -9.19 -6.03
CA ALA A 162 18.43 -8.68 -4.88
C ALA A 162 19.76 -8.10 -5.37
N LEU A 163 20.01 -6.86 -4.98
CA LEU A 163 21.25 -6.15 -5.27
C LEU A 163 22.06 -6.03 -3.98
N ASN A 164 23.37 -6.12 -4.06
CA ASN A 164 24.25 -5.74 -2.96
C ASN A 164 24.05 -4.24 -2.68
N ALA A 165 23.65 -3.91 -1.45
CA ALA A 165 23.32 -2.53 -1.08
C ALA A 165 24.53 -1.56 -1.17
N GLU A 166 25.79 -2.07 -1.09
CA GLU A 166 27.00 -1.27 -1.19
C GLU A 166 27.45 -1.04 -2.63
N THR A 167 27.30 -2.05 -3.50
CA THR A 167 27.89 -2.01 -4.86
C THR A 167 26.87 -1.92 -6.00
N GLY A 168 25.59 -2.24 -5.73
CA GLY A 168 24.55 -2.34 -6.74
C GLY A 168 24.63 -3.61 -7.62
N GLU A 169 25.57 -4.50 -7.36
CA GLU A 169 25.71 -5.75 -8.10
C GLU A 169 24.57 -6.72 -7.79
N THR A 170 24.04 -7.38 -8.81
CA THR A 170 22.98 -8.38 -8.64
C THR A 170 23.53 -9.62 -7.93
N VAL A 171 22.97 -9.94 -6.76
CA VAL A 171 23.28 -11.15 -5.99
C VAL A 171 22.47 -12.34 -6.51
N TRP A 172 21.16 -12.13 -6.72
CA TRP A 172 20.29 -13.10 -7.37
C TRP A 172 19.14 -12.39 -8.12
N LYS A 173 18.59 -13.08 -9.13
CA LYS A 173 17.43 -12.67 -9.89
C LYS A 173 16.60 -13.91 -10.24
N ILE A 174 15.28 -13.86 -9.97
CA ILE A 174 14.35 -14.97 -10.22
C ILE A 174 13.09 -14.46 -10.94
N GLU A 175 12.38 -15.34 -11.62
CA GLU A 175 11.06 -15.08 -12.20
C GLU A 175 9.96 -15.43 -11.20
N ASN A 176 9.07 -14.47 -10.90
CA ASN A 176 7.89 -14.66 -10.05
C ASN A 176 6.61 -14.74 -10.88
N SER A 177 6.54 -14.00 -11.99
CA SER A 177 5.32 -13.77 -12.78
C SER A 177 5.61 -13.92 -14.28
N ASP A 178 4.64 -14.49 -15.02
CA ASP A 178 4.71 -14.64 -16.48
C ASP A 178 3.89 -13.54 -17.18
N ILE A 179 4.58 -12.63 -17.87
CA ILE A 179 3.95 -11.55 -18.64
C ILE A 179 3.14 -12.06 -19.85
N LYS A 180 3.34 -13.30 -20.31
CA LYS A 180 2.57 -13.87 -21.43
C LYS A 180 1.09 -14.05 -21.07
N VAL A 181 0.80 -14.23 -19.77
CA VAL A 181 -0.58 -14.29 -19.27
C VAL A 181 -1.03 -12.96 -18.67
N GLY A 182 -0.21 -11.90 -18.75
CA GLY A 182 -0.53 -10.59 -18.22
C GLY A 182 -0.12 -10.36 -16.77
N SER A 183 0.65 -11.29 -16.16
CA SER A 183 1.11 -11.14 -14.79
C SER A 183 2.39 -10.29 -14.72
N THR A 184 2.28 -9.11 -14.11
CA THR A 184 3.37 -8.15 -13.92
C THR A 184 3.67 -7.94 -12.44
N LEU A 185 4.72 -7.17 -12.12
CA LEU A 185 5.06 -6.77 -10.76
C LEU A 185 5.19 -5.25 -10.65
N THR A 186 4.27 -4.66 -9.92
CA THR A 186 4.25 -3.21 -9.61
C THR A 186 4.40 -2.93 -8.12
N ILE A 187 4.51 -3.97 -7.32
CA ILE A 187 4.52 -3.93 -5.86
C ILE A 187 5.93 -3.64 -5.31
N ALA A 188 6.01 -3.00 -4.14
CA ALA A 188 7.24 -2.99 -3.34
C ALA A 188 7.46 -4.36 -2.68
N PRO A 189 8.67 -4.94 -2.73
CA PRO A 189 8.99 -6.12 -1.93
C PRO A 189 8.82 -5.83 -0.44
N TYR A 190 8.52 -6.86 0.36
CA TYR A 190 8.38 -6.70 1.80
C TYR A 190 9.19 -7.74 2.55
N VAL A 191 10.19 -7.30 3.33
CA VAL A 191 11.08 -8.23 4.05
C VAL A 191 10.51 -8.56 5.42
N VAL A 192 10.33 -9.85 5.70
CA VAL A 192 9.92 -10.36 7.01
C VAL A 192 10.87 -11.49 7.40
N LYS A 193 11.59 -11.31 8.49
CA LYS A 193 12.62 -12.26 8.96
C LYS A 193 13.69 -12.50 7.87
N ASP A 194 13.80 -13.75 7.42
CA ASP A 194 14.70 -14.24 6.36
C ASP A 194 14.02 -14.37 5.00
N LYS A 195 12.83 -13.79 4.84
CA LYS A 195 12.01 -13.91 3.63
C LYS A 195 11.73 -12.56 3.00
N VAL A 196 11.61 -12.55 1.67
CA VAL A 196 11.00 -11.46 0.92
C VAL A 196 9.65 -11.89 0.38
N ILE A 197 8.63 -11.10 0.65
CA ILE A 197 7.24 -11.33 0.29
C ILE A 197 6.92 -10.54 -0.98
N ILE A 198 6.36 -11.23 -1.98
CA ILE A 198 6.08 -10.68 -3.31
C ILE A 198 4.65 -11.06 -3.73
N GLY A 199 3.85 -10.08 -4.08
CA GLY A 199 2.52 -10.30 -4.67
C GLY A 199 2.57 -10.43 -6.20
N SER A 200 1.42 -10.19 -6.83
CA SER A 200 1.23 -10.21 -8.28
C SER A 200 0.27 -9.11 -8.72
N SER A 201 0.36 -8.68 -9.99
CA SER A 201 -0.58 -7.75 -10.64
C SER A 201 -1.18 -8.42 -11.87
N GLY A 202 -2.26 -7.84 -12.45
CA GLY A 202 -2.85 -8.28 -13.71
C GLY A 202 -4.24 -8.89 -13.59
N ALA A 203 -5.03 -8.56 -12.57
CA ALA A 203 -6.42 -9.00 -12.47
C ALA A 203 -7.23 -8.64 -13.72
N GLU A 204 -7.00 -7.45 -14.29
CA GLU A 204 -7.60 -6.94 -15.53
C GLU A 204 -7.25 -7.76 -16.78
N LEU A 205 -6.31 -8.70 -16.67
CA LEU A 205 -5.93 -9.66 -17.71
C LEU A 205 -6.31 -11.10 -17.32
N GLY A 206 -7.12 -11.29 -16.26
CA GLY A 206 -7.53 -12.60 -15.77
C GLY A 206 -6.43 -13.37 -15.04
N VAL A 207 -5.45 -12.68 -14.46
CA VAL A 207 -4.41 -13.33 -13.66
C VAL A 207 -4.99 -13.81 -12.34
N ARG A 208 -4.85 -15.10 -12.05
CA ARG A 208 -5.14 -15.67 -10.73
C ARG A 208 -4.10 -15.15 -9.73
N GLY A 209 -4.55 -14.33 -8.77
CA GLY A 209 -3.67 -13.68 -7.79
C GLY A 209 -2.97 -14.66 -6.86
N TYR A 210 -1.78 -14.30 -6.41
CA TYR A 210 -0.99 -15.07 -5.44
C TYR A 210 -0.01 -14.18 -4.67
N LEU A 211 0.41 -14.69 -3.51
CA LEU A 211 1.47 -14.16 -2.67
C LEU A 211 2.58 -15.22 -2.56
N THR A 212 3.84 -14.83 -2.75
CA THR A 212 4.98 -15.75 -2.66
C THR A 212 6.00 -15.23 -1.65
N ALA A 213 6.56 -16.14 -0.86
CA ALA A 213 7.74 -15.87 -0.03
C ALA A 213 8.97 -16.55 -0.63
N TYR A 214 10.04 -15.81 -0.73
CA TYR A 214 11.35 -16.30 -1.13
C TYR A 214 12.36 -16.13 0.00
N ASP A 215 13.32 -17.01 0.09
CA ASP A 215 14.50 -16.81 0.93
C ASP A 215 15.23 -15.53 0.48
N VAL A 216 15.44 -14.60 1.39
CA VAL A 216 15.97 -13.28 1.06
C VAL A 216 17.41 -13.33 0.53
N LYS A 217 18.19 -14.36 0.91
CA LYS A 217 19.60 -14.53 0.54
C LYS A 217 19.79 -15.23 -0.80
N THR A 218 18.89 -16.15 -1.15
CA THR A 218 19.07 -17.05 -2.28
C THR A 218 18.04 -16.90 -3.39
N GLY A 219 16.89 -16.28 -3.10
CA GLY A 219 15.75 -16.23 -4.02
C GLY A 219 15.00 -17.57 -4.15
N GLU A 220 15.28 -18.57 -3.29
CA GLU A 220 14.57 -19.85 -3.27
C GLU A 220 13.13 -19.66 -2.77
N GLN A 221 12.14 -20.18 -3.50
CA GLN A 221 10.75 -20.11 -3.07
C GLN A 221 10.51 -20.97 -1.82
N LYS A 222 9.98 -20.36 -0.76
CA LYS A 222 9.61 -21.03 0.49
C LYS A 222 8.15 -21.48 0.49
N TRP A 223 7.24 -20.60 0.08
CA TRP A 223 5.83 -20.92 -0.11
C TRP A 223 5.19 -19.99 -1.15
N ARG A 224 4.08 -20.44 -1.72
CA ARG A 224 3.18 -19.63 -2.56
C ARG A 224 1.73 -19.95 -2.20
N ALA A 225 0.92 -18.92 -1.98
CA ALA A 225 -0.50 -19.04 -1.66
C ALA A 225 -1.33 -18.25 -2.67
N TYR A 226 -2.31 -18.90 -3.28
CA TYR A 226 -3.22 -18.26 -4.22
C TYR A 226 -4.37 -17.55 -3.50
N ALA A 227 -5.04 -16.62 -4.21
CA ALA A 227 -6.19 -15.88 -3.70
C ALA A 227 -7.52 -16.59 -3.98
N THR A 228 -7.57 -17.45 -5.00
CA THR A 228 -8.78 -18.18 -5.45
C THR A 228 -8.44 -19.64 -5.66
N GLY A 229 -9.44 -20.53 -5.71
CA GLY A 229 -9.26 -21.96 -5.98
C GLY A 229 -9.35 -22.86 -4.75
N PRO A 230 -8.83 -24.10 -4.81
CA PRO A 230 -8.89 -25.06 -3.72
C PRO A 230 -8.19 -24.58 -2.45
N ASP A 231 -8.66 -25.00 -1.28
CA ASP A 231 -8.10 -24.62 0.02
C ASP A 231 -6.62 -24.98 0.16
N SER A 232 -6.17 -26.06 -0.50
CA SER A 232 -4.75 -26.44 -0.57
C SER A 232 -3.87 -25.40 -1.26
N ASP A 233 -4.36 -24.78 -2.32
CA ASP A 233 -3.65 -23.73 -3.06
C ASP A 233 -3.64 -22.40 -2.26
N LEU A 234 -4.70 -22.17 -1.49
CA LEU A 234 -4.84 -21.01 -0.63
C LEU A 234 -4.02 -21.13 0.66
N LEU A 235 -3.51 -22.33 0.98
CA LEU A 235 -2.85 -22.64 2.25
C LEU A 235 -3.71 -22.22 3.45
N LEU A 236 -4.98 -22.64 3.48
CA LEU A 236 -5.86 -22.33 4.61
C LEU A 236 -5.47 -23.17 5.84
N ALA A 237 -5.30 -22.53 6.99
CA ALA A 237 -5.06 -23.23 8.26
C ALA A 237 -6.27 -24.09 8.65
N LYS A 238 -6.05 -25.12 9.48
CA LYS A 238 -7.14 -26.00 9.97
C LYS A 238 -8.18 -25.21 10.77
N ASP A 239 -7.73 -24.19 11.48
CA ASP A 239 -8.49 -23.27 12.33
C ASP A 239 -8.76 -21.93 11.64
N PHE A 240 -8.75 -21.89 10.31
CA PHE A 240 -8.99 -20.69 9.52
C PHE A 240 -10.29 -20.01 9.92
N ASN A 241 -10.18 -18.76 10.37
CA ASN A 241 -11.33 -17.96 10.80
C ASN A 241 -11.89 -17.13 9.64
N ILE A 242 -13.18 -17.30 9.40
CA ILE A 242 -13.98 -16.41 8.56
C ILE A 242 -14.97 -15.68 9.46
N GLN A 243 -14.95 -14.37 9.46
CA GLN A 243 -15.91 -13.58 10.21
C GLN A 243 -17.37 -13.92 9.83
N ASN A 244 -17.60 -14.35 8.60
CA ASN A 244 -18.91 -14.60 8.08
C ASN A 244 -19.28 -16.07 8.17
N ALA A 245 -19.90 -16.46 9.29
CA ALA A 245 -20.33 -17.83 9.57
C ALA A 245 -21.45 -18.36 8.64
N HIS A 246 -21.98 -17.55 7.71
CA HIS A 246 -23.01 -18.00 6.75
C HIS A 246 -22.47 -18.97 5.71
N TYR A 247 -21.15 -19.01 5.52
CA TYR A 247 -20.50 -19.93 4.61
C TYR A 247 -19.81 -21.03 5.43
N GLY A 248 -19.86 -22.25 4.95
CA GLY A 248 -18.96 -23.29 5.46
C GLY A 248 -17.51 -22.77 5.38
N GLN A 249 -16.61 -23.30 6.20
CA GLN A 249 -15.22 -22.85 6.24
C GLN A 249 -14.32 -23.45 5.17
N LYS A 250 -14.80 -24.41 4.36
CA LYS A 250 -14.00 -25.15 3.38
C LYS A 250 -14.56 -25.03 1.97
N GLY A 251 -13.64 -25.05 0.98
CA GLY A 251 -13.96 -25.08 -0.44
C GLY A 251 -14.53 -23.79 -1.01
N LEU A 252 -14.55 -22.69 -0.25
CA LEU A 252 -15.17 -21.43 -0.68
C LEU A 252 -14.43 -20.76 -1.84
N GLY A 253 -13.13 -20.97 -1.97
CA GLY A 253 -12.34 -20.45 -3.08
C GLY A 253 -12.69 -21.05 -4.45
N THR A 254 -13.49 -22.14 -4.46
CA THR A 254 -14.05 -22.74 -5.69
C THR A 254 -15.58 -22.68 -5.71
N SER A 255 -16.26 -23.03 -4.61
CA SER A 255 -17.73 -23.15 -4.59
C SER A 255 -18.48 -21.83 -4.69
N THR A 256 -17.81 -20.68 -4.51
CA THR A 256 -18.37 -19.33 -4.70
C THR A 256 -18.08 -18.76 -6.08
N TRP A 257 -17.67 -19.61 -7.01
CA TRP A 257 -17.40 -19.31 -8.41
C TRP A 257 -18.19 -20.23 -9.31
N GLU A 258 -18.58 -19.76 -10.49
CA GLU A 258 -19.19 -20.63 -11.49
C GLU A 258 -18.13 -21.44 -12.23
N GLY A 259 -18.24 -22.75 -12.19
CA GLY A 259 -17.34 -23.67 -12.86
C GLY A 259 -15.87 -23.42 -12.49
N ASP A 260 -15.04 -23.24 -13.53
CA ASP A 260 -13.60 -23.03 -13.41
C ASP A 260 -13.20 -21.53 -13.47
N SER A 261 -14.14 -20.59 -13.40
CA SER A 261 -13.85 -19.15 -13.53
C SER A 261 -12.85 -18.63 -12.49
N TRP A 262 -12.71 -19.29 -11.33
CA TRP A 262 -11.68 -18.99 -10.34
C TRP A 262 -10.24 -19.10 -10.87
N LYS A 263 -10.00 -19.88 -11.95
CA LYS A 263 -8.66 -20.03 -12.57
C LYS A 263 -8.14 -18.76 -13.24
N ILE A 264 -9.06 -17.89 -13.63
CA ILE A 264 -8.78 -16.56 -14.22
C ILE A 264 -9.44 -15.47 -13.37
N GLY A 265 -9.64 -15.74 -12.08
CA GLY A 265 -10.55 -15.01 -11.20
C GLY A 265 -9.98 -13.73 -10.58
N GLY A 266 -8.79 -13.25 -10.93
CA GLY A 266 -8.24 -12.06 -10.29
C GLY A 266 -7.76 -12.31 -8.85
N GLY A 267 -8.03 -11.36 -7.94
CA GLY A 267 -7.55 -11.43 -6.56
C GLY A 267 -6.05 -11.17 -6.42
N THR A 268 -5.47 -10.39 -7.32
CA THR A 268 -4.04 -10.07 -7.31
C THR A 268 -3.69 -9.21 -6.11
N ASN A 269 -2.43 -9.23 -5.70
CA ASN A 269 -1.92 -8.55 -4.53
C ASN A 269 -0.77 -7.63 -4.93
N TRP A 270 -1.08 -6.36 -5.16
CA TRP A 270 -0.14 -5.36 -5.65
C TRP A 270 -0.01 -4.13 -4.75
N GLY A 271 -0.66 -4.15 -3.57
CA GLY A 271 -0.69 -3.04 -2.61
C GLY A 271 0.36 -3.16 -1.49
N TRP A 272 -0.05 -2.87 -0.27
CA TRP A 272 0.84 -2.74 0.87
C TRP A 272 0.67 -3.89 1.88
N TYR A 273 1.70 -4.04 2.71
CA TYR A 273 1.75 -5.05 3.75
C TYR A 273 1.96 -4.40 5.13
N ALA A 274 1.50 -5.10 6.16
CA ALA A 274 1.93 -4.90 7.53
C ALA A 274 2.29 -6.25 8.16
N TYR A 275 3.05 -6.25 9.25
CA TYR A 275 3.46 -7.47 9.94
C TYR A 275 3.45 -7.26 11.45
N ASP A 276 2.83 -8.16 12.19
CA ASP A 276 2.89 -8.17 13.65
C ASP A 276 3.82 -9.30 14.12
N PRO A 277 5.03 -8.98 14.63
CA PRO A 277 5.96 -9.98 15.17
C PRO A 277 5.34 -10.79 16.33
N GLY A 278 4.41 -10.20 17.08
CA GLY A 278 3.76 -10.85 18.23
C GLY A 278 2.79 -11.97 17.85
N THR A 279 2.18 -11.88 16.68
CA THR A 279 1.30 -12.93 16.12
C THR A 279 1.96 -13.73 15.01
N ASN A 280 3.10 -13.29 14.52
CA ASN A 280 3.79 -13.79 13.32
C ASN A 280 2.93 -13.71 12.04
N LEU A 281 2.02 -12.73 11.95
CA LEU A 281 1.10 -12.59 10.82
C LEU A 281 1.49 -11.43 9.91
N ILE A 282 1.49 -11.71 8.60
CA ILE A 282 1.51 -10.70 7.53
C ILE A 282 0.06 -10.38 7.18
N TYR A 283 -0.25 -9.08 7.12
CA TYR A 283 -1.57 -8.57 6.73
C TYR A 283 -1.49 -7.93 5.35
N PHE A 284 -2.45 -8.26 4.49
CA PHE A 284 -2.54 -7.74 3.13
C PHE A 284 -3.94 -7.91 2.56
N GLY A 285 -4.25 -7.18 1.48
CA GLY A 285 -5.48 -7.31 0.74
C GLY A 285 -5.31 -8.07 -0.56
N THR A 286 -6.36 -8.76 -0.99
CA THR A 286 -6.51 -9.27 -2.35
C THR A 286 -7.37 -8.32 -3.17
N GLY A 287 -7.04 -8.17 -4.45
CA GLY A 287 -7.69 -7.28 -5.38
C GLY A 287 -9.05 -7.77 -5.88
N ASN A 288 -9.54 -7.05 -6.89
CA ASN A 288 -10.81 -7.30 -7.56
C ASN A 288 -10.89 -8.70 -8.20
N PRO A 289 -12.10 -9.27 -8.32
CA PRO A 289 -12.33 -10.41 -9.19
C PRO A 289 -12.25 -10.01 -10.67
N ALA A 290 -11.96 -10.97 -11.54
CA ALA A 290 -11.94 -10.80 -13.00
C ALA A 290 -12.99 -11.69 -13.67
N PRO A 291 -13.63 -11.18 -14.78
CA PRO A 291 -13.62 -9.81 -15.27
C PRO A 291 -14.39 -8.84 -14.37
N TRP A 292 -14.37 -7.53 -14.68
CA TRP A 292 -15.17 -6.54 -13.95
C TRP A 292 -16.68 -6.74 -14.14
N ASN A 293 -17.10 -7.24 -15.31
CA ASN A 293 -18.49 -7.63 -15.53
C ASN A 293 -18.88 -8.79 -14.61
N GLU A 294 -19.71 -8.49 -13.61
CA GLU A 294 -20.14 -9.41 -12.56
C GLU A 294 -20.99 -10.57 -13.10
N THR A 295 -21.76 -10.33 -14.17
CA THR A 295 -22.61 -11.35 -14.80
C THR A 295 -21.81 -12.54 -15.33
N MET A 296 -20.53 -12.33 -15.68
CA MET A 296 -19.63 -13.39 -16.17
C MET A 296 -19.02 -14.27 -15.06
N ARG A 297 -19.25 -13.93 -13.79
CA ARG A 297 -18.69 -14.64 -12.62
C ARG A 297 -19.65 -14.65 -11.42
N PRO A 298 -20.83 -15.26 -11.55
CA PRO A 298 -21.80 -15.36 -10.46
C PRO A 298 -21.19 -15.89 -9.17
N GLY A 299 -21.74 -15.49 -8.03
CA GLY A 299 -21.33 -15.88 -6.69
C GLY A 299 -20.40 -14.86 -6.00
N ASP A 300 -20.02 -15.12 -4.76
CA ASP A 300 -19.26 -14.19 -3.92
C ASP A 300 -17.80 -14.01 -4.33
N ASN A 301 -17.28 -14.87 -5.20
CA ASN A 301 -15.92 -14.83 -5.76
C ASN A 301 -14.82 -14.80 -4.67
N LYS A 302 -14.92 -15.69 -3.70
CA LYS A 302 -13.92 -15.80 -2.62
C LYS A 302 -12.61 -16.39 -3.16
N TRP A 303 -11.47 -15.85 -2.74
CA TRP A 303 -11.21 -14.82 -1.75
C TRP A 303 -10.63 -13.55 -2.40
N THR A 304 -11.32 -13.01 -3.38
CA THR A 304 -11.05 -11.65 -3.87
C THR A 304 -11.58 -10.63 -2.85
N MET A 305 -11.13 -9.38 -2.89
CA MET A 305 -11.58 -8.30 -2.00
C MET A 305 -11.41 -8.60 -0.51
N THR A 306 -10.39 -9.41 -0.14
CA THR A 306 -10.25 -9.99 1.19
C THR A 306 -9.02 -9.45 1.90
N ILE A 307 -9.15 -9.07 3.17
CA ILE A 307 -8.02 -8.88 4.09
C ILE A 307 -7.65 -10.25 4.67
N PHE A 308 -6.39 -10.64 4.50
CA PHE A 308 -5.83 -11.86 5.08
C PHE A 308 -4.86 -11.54 6.22
N GLY A 309 -4.86 -12.43 7.24
CA GLY A 309 -3.75 -12.61 8.16
C GLY A 309 -3.08 -13.96 7.87
N ARG A 310 -1.83 -13.96 7.39
CA ARG A 310 -1.06 -15.15 7.04
C ARG A 310 0.18 -15.30 7.90
N ASP A 311 0.45 -16.53 8.34
CA ASP A 311 1.69 -16.89 9.02
C ASP A 311 2.89 -16.65 8.09
N ALA A 312 3.87 -15.87 8.56
CA ALA A 312 5.02 -15.46 7.76
C ALA A 312 5.96 -16.64 7.41
N ASP A 313 5.99 -17.69 8.21
CA ASP A 313 6.90 -18.82 8.02
C ASP A 313 6.31 -19.87 7.07
N THR A 314 5.03 -20.17 7.21
CA THR A 314 4.35 -21.26 6.48
C THR A 314 3.48 -20.78 5.32
N GLY A 315 3.10 -19.50 5.29
CA GLY A 315 2.12 -18.94 4.36
C GLY A 315 0.67 -19.35 4.67
N GLU A 316 0.40 -20.08 5.76
CA GLU A 316 -0.96 -20.47 6.14
C GLU A 316 -1.81 -19.25 6.48
N ALA A 317 -2.98 -19.11 5.86
CA ALA A 317 -3.97 -18.11 6.25
C ALA A 317 -4.64 -18.51 7.58
N LYS A 318 -4.59 -17.61 8.56
CA LYS A 318 -5.25 -17.79 9.86
C LYS A 318 -6.66 -17.20 9.86
N PHE A 319 -6.86 -16.12 9.11
CA PHE A 319 -8.19 -15.55 8.88
C PHE A 319 -8.29 -14.88 7.51
N GLY A 320 -9.53 -14.68 7.06
CA GLY A 320 -9.89 -13.90 5.89
C GLY A 320 -11.18 -13.14 6.11
N TYR A 321 -11.16 -11.81 5.84
CA TYR A 321 -12.35 -10.96 5.88
C TYR A 321 -12.60 -10.36 4.50
N GLN A 322 -13.65 -10.87 3.81
CA GLN A 322 -14.05 -10.36 2.50
C GLN A 322 -14.93 -9.11 2.65
N LYS A 323 -14.43 -7.96 2.20
CA LYS A 323 -15.06 -6.65 2.35
C LYS A 323 -16.20 -6.42 1.35
N THR A 324 -16.00 -6.87 0.11
CA THR A 324 -16.97 -6.71 -0.99
C THR A 324 -17.19 -8.06 -1.67
N PRO A 325 -18.07 -8.95 -1.12
CA PRO A 325 -18.48 -10.15 -1.85
C PRO A 325 -19.07 -9.77 -3.20
N HIS A 326 -18.85 -10.55 -4.26
CA HIS A 326 -19.37 -10.25 -5.61
C HIS A 326 -19.17 -8.79 -6.01
N ASP A 327 -17.91 -8.34 -6.01
CA ASP A 327 -17.59 -6.95 -6.38
C ASP A 327 -18.02 -6.64 -7.82
N GLU A 328 -18.77 -5.56 -7.98
CA GLU A 328 -19.35 -5.12 -9.25
C GLU A 328 -18.67 -3.86 -9.81
N TRP A 329 -17.66 -3.30 -9.09
CA TRP A 329 -17.19 -1.93 -9.31
C TRP A 329 -15.66 -1.79 -9.39
N ASP A 330 -14.91 -2.90 -9.37
CA ASP A 330 -13.44 -2.91 -9.34
C ASP A 330 -12.85 -2.27 -8.07
N TYR A 331 -13.38 -2.57 -6.89
CA TYR A 331 -12.88 -1.98 -5.65
C TYR A 331 -11.62 -2.63 -5.06
N ALA A 332 -10.76 -3.20 -5.88
CA ALA A 332 -9.51 -3.88 -5.50
C ALA A 332 -8.96 -3.54 -4.10
N GLY A 333 -9.22 -4.37 -3.12
CA GLY A 333 -9.00 -4.11 -1.69
C GLY A 333 -7.56 -4.27 -1.19
N VAL A 334 -6.56 -3.78 -1.91
CA VAL A 334 -5.13 -3.93 -1.63
C VAL A 334 -4.50 -2.73 -0.91
N ASN A 335 -5.31 -1.78 -0.47
CA ASN A 335 -4.92 -0.54 0.18
C ASN A 335 -4.10 -0.78 1.46
N VAL A 336 -3.59 0.29 2.05
CA VAL A 336 -2.74 0.24 3.24
C VAL A 336 -3.40 -0.49 4.42
N MET A 337 -2.60 -1.26 5.14
CA MET A 337 -2.94 -1.96 6.38
C MET A 337 -2.16 -1.32 7.52
N MET A 338 -2.79 -0.46 8.32
CA MET A 338 -2.12 0.22 9.44
C MET A 338 -2.44 -0.47 10.75
N LEU A 339 -1.40 -0.87 11.48
CA LEU A 339 -1.56 -1.54 12.78
C LEU A 339 -1.50 -0.52 13.91
N SER A 340 -2.35 -0.73 14.91
CA SER A 340 -2.33 0.10 16.11
C SER A 340 -2.72 -0.71 17.35
N THR A 341 -2.31 -0.24 18.53
CA THR A 341 -2.80 -0.75 19.79
C THR A 341 -3.49 0.39 20.53
N GLN A 342 -4.80 0.28 20.73
CA GLN A 342 -5.62 1.35 21.28
C GLN A 342 -6.63 0.81 22.30
N LYS A 343 -7.09 1.66 23.21
CA LYS A 343 -8.24 1.35 24.07
C LYS A 343 -9.54 1.63 23.33
N ASP A 344 -10.46 0.66 23.35
CA ASP A 344 -11.82 0.86 22.85
C ASP A 344 -12.65 1.78 23.79
N LEU A 345 -13.89 2.07 23.42
CA LEU A 345 -14.79 2.92 24.22
C LEU A 345 -15.09 2.36 25.61
N ALA A 346 -14.90 1.06 25.83
CA ALA A 346 -15.05 0.41 27.14
C ALA A 346 -13.72 0.41 27.94
N GLY A 347 -12.64 0.99 27.41
CA GLY A 347 -11.32 1.05 28.03
C GLY A 347 -10.48 -0.23 27.87
N LYS A 348 -10.95 -1.23 27.12
CA LYS A 348 -10.21 -2.47 26.84
C LYS A 348 -9.18 -2.22 25.75
N GLU A 349 -7.94 -2.66 25.99
CA GLU A 349 -6.89 -2.63 24.98
C GLU A 349 -7.21 -3.59 23.83
N ARG A 350 -7.07 -3.09 22.59
CA ARG A 350 -7.31 -3.80 21.34
C ARG A 350 -6.09 -3.69 20.43
N LYS A 351 -5.74 -4.80 19.83
CA LYS A 351 -4.75 -4.86 18.73
C LYS A 351 -5.51 -4.75 17.42
N LEU A 352 -5.42 -3.58 16.79
CA LEU A 352 -6.26 -3.22 15.65
C LEU A 352 -5.46 -3.19 14.35
N LEU A 353 -6.15 -3.52 13.25
CA LEU A 353 -5.77 -3.24 11.88
C LEU A 353 -6.82 -2.29 11.31
N THR A 354 -6.41 -1.11 10.87
CA THR A 354 -7.29 -0.13 10.21
C THR A 354 -6.95 -0.06 8.73
N HIS A 355 -7.99 -0.16 7.89
CA HIS A 355 -7.89 -0.26 6.45
C HIS A 355 -8.93 0.61 5.75
N PRO A 356 -8.53 1.76 5.17
CA PRO A 356 -9.38 2.53 4.27
C PRO A 356 -9.46 1.81 2.92
N ASP A 357 -10.67 1.48 2.47
CA ASP A 357 -10.87 0.67 1.25
C ASP A 357 -11.37 1.51 0.07
N ARG A 358 -11.15 1.02 -1.16
CA ARG A 358 -11.68 1.64 -2.38
C ARG A 358 -13.19 1.78 -2.35
N ASN A 359 -13.90 0.83 -1.74
CA ASN A 359 -15.37 0.85 -1.63
C ASN A 359 -15.93 1.99 -0.76
N GLY A 360 -15.05 2.84 -0.22
CA GLY A 360 -15.42 4.01 0.56
C GLY A 360 -15.75 3.71 2.03
N ILE A 361 -15.34 2.55 2.53
CA ILE A 361 -15.48 2.18 3.95
C ILE A 361 -14.10 2.11 4.59
N VAL A 362 -13.97 2.62 5.81
CA VAL A 362 -12.83 2.36 6.69
C VAL A 362 -13.17 1.18 7.59
N TYR A 363 -12.48 0.08 7.40
CA TYR A 363 -12.62 -1.13 8.22
C TYR A 363 -11.60 -1.13 9.34
N THR A 364 -12.03 -1.51 10.55
CA THR A 364 -11.14 -1.78 11.68
C THR A 364 -11.39 -3.19 12.17
N LEU A 365 -10.35 -4.02 12.10
CA LEU A 365 -10.38 -5.42 12.51
C LEU A 365 -9.56 -5.64 13.79
N ASP A 366 -9.92 -6.64 14.59
CA ASP A 366 -9.00 -7.22 15.55
C ASP A 366 -7.95 -8.03 14.77
N ARG A 367 -6.69 -7.55 14.78
CA ARG A 367 -5.62 -8.16 13.96
C ARG A 367 -5.17 -9.53 14.43
N THR A 368 -5.63 -9.96 15.60
CA THR A 368 -5.27 -11.28 16.15
C THR A 368 -6.09 -12.41 15.55
N ASN A 369 -7.31 -12.13 15.08
CA ASN A 369 -8.24 -13.13 14.59
C ASN A 369 -9.08 -12.72 13.37
N GLY A 370 -8.99 -11.43 12.94
CA GLY A 370 -9.69 -10.91 11.77
C GLY A 370 -11.15 -10.49 12.03
N ASP A 371 -11.61 -10.48 13.27
CA ASP A 371 -12.98 -10.05 13.59
C ASP A 371 -13.19 -8.56 13.31
N LEU A 372 -14.31 -8.21 12.67
CA LEU A 372 -14.69 -6.83 12.40
C LEU A 372 -15.06 -6.11 13.70
N VAL A 373 -14.32 -5.07 14.03
CA VAL A 373 -14.58 -4.20 15.20
C VAL A 373 -15.48 -3.05 14.82
N SER A 374 -15.21 -2.40 13.68
CA SER A 374 -16.02 -1.30 13.17
C SER A 374 -15.86 -1.13 11.65
N ALA A 375 -16.87 -0.52 11.03
CA ALA A 375 -16.86 -0.13 9.63
C ALA A 375 -17.61 1.17 9.46
N HIS A 376 -16.96 2.20 8.91
CA HIS A 376 -17.53 3.53 8.76
C HIS A 376 -17.33 4.05 7.34
N LYS A 377 -18.34 4.74 6.79
CA LYS A 377 -18.15 5.44 5.52
C LYS A 377 -17.05 6.48 5.63
N ILE A 378 -16.14 6.48 4.67
CA ILE A 378 -15.05 7.46 4.58
C ILE A 378 -15.57 8.84 4.18
N ASP A 379 -16.74 8.87 3.55
CA ASP A 379 -17.47 10.06 3.13
C ASP A 379 -18.97 9.75 3.03
N ASP A 380 -19.83 10.74 3.32
CA ASP A 380 -21.28 10.64 3.28
C ASP A 380 -21.84 10.45 1.85
N THR A 381 -21.04 10.77 0.83
CA THR A 381 -21.39 10.59 -0.59
C THR A 381 -21.22 9.16 -1.10
N VAL A 382 -20.67 8.24 -0.31
CA VAL A 382 -20.64 6.81 -0.63
C VAL A 382 -22.08 6.29 -0.76
N ASN A 383 -22.46 5.81 -1.96
CA ASN A 383 -23.84 5.39 -2.24
C ASN A 383 -24.00 3.89 -2.53
N VAL A 384 -22.96 3.19 -2.95
CA VAL A 384 -23.00 1.74 -3.25
C VAL A 384 -23.36 0.88 -2.02
N PHE A 385 -23.04 1.36 -0.82
CA PHE A 385 -23.39 0.72 0.44
C PHE A 385 -24.15 1.68 1.36
N LYS A 386 -25.26 1.20 1.93
CA LYS A 386 -25.98 1.93 3.00
C LYS A 386 -25.20 1.88 4.29
N THR A 387 -24.70 0.71 4.65
CA THR A 387 -23.91 0.43 5.85
C THR A 387 -23.19 -0.90 5.73
N VAL A 388 -22.42 -1.29 6.73
CA VAL A 388 -21.92 -2.65 6.95
C VAL A 388 -22.59 -3.21 8.23
N ASP A 389 -23.21 -4.38 8.12
CA ASP A 389 -23.76 -5.08 9.29
C ASP A 389 -22.59 -5.67 10.10
N LEU A 390 -22.32 -5.10 11.26
CA LEU A 390 -21.21 -5.53 12.12
C LEU A 390 -21.36 -6.96 12.64
N LYS A 391 -22.58 -7.51 12.68
CA LYS A 391 -22.81 -8.89 13.15
C LYS A 391 -22.43 -9.92 12.09
N SER A 392 -22.82 -9.68 10.84
CA SER A 392 -22.49 -10.56 9.72
C SER A 392 -21.19 -10.21 9.05
N GLY A 393 -20.69 -8.98 9.20
CA GLY A 393 -19.56 -8.44 8.48
C GLY A 393 -19.87 -8.07 7.02
N LEU A 394 -21.12 -8.19 6.58
CA LEU A 394 -21.50 -7.96 5.19
C LEU A 394 -21.93 -6.52 4.91
N PRO A 395 -21.54 -5.95 3.74
CA PRO A 395 -22.06 -4.66 3.30
C PRO A 395 -23.55 -4.78 2.93
N VAL A 396 -24.34 -3.81 3.36
CA VAL A 396 -25.73 -3.63 2.94
C VAL A 396 -25.74 -2.78 1.68
N ARG A 397 -25.86 -3.42 0.52
CA ARG A 397 -25.81 -2.76 -0.79
C ARG A 397 -27.01 -1.85 -1.01
N ASP A 398 -26.82 -0.79 -1.81
CA ASP A 398 -27.91 -0.08 -2.44
C ASP A 398 -28.09 -0.61 -3.88
N PRO A 399 -29.22 -1.27 -4.20
CA PRO A 399 -29.42 -1.88 -5.50
C PRO A 399 -29.55 -0.87 -6.66
N GLU A 400 -29.75 0.42 -6.35
CA GLU A 400 -29.80 1.49 -7.35
C GLU A 400 -28.46 1.65 -8.08
N TYR A 401 -27.33 1.41 -7.36
CA TYR A 401 -25.98 1.57 -7.87
C TYR A 401 -25.30 0.23 -8.24
N GLY A 402 -26.07 -0.85 -8.29
CA GLY A 402 -25.61 -2.15 -8.81
C GLY A 402 -25.45 -2.14 -10.32
N THR A 403 -24.46 -2.87 -10.82
CA THR A 403 -24.23 -3.03 -12.26
C THR A 403 -25.01 -4.24 -12.79
N ARG A 404 -25.35 -4.24 -14.07
CA ARG A 404 -25.99 -5.35 -14.78
C ARG A 404 -25.90 -5.16 -16.29
N MET A 405 -25.92 -6.27 -17.02
CA MET A 405 -25.95 -6.24 -18.48
C MET A 405 -27.09 -5.39 -19.03
N ASP A 406 -26.85 -4.77 -20.18
CA ASP A 406 -27.81 -3.94 -20.90
C ASP A 406 -28.34 -2.72 -20.10
N HIS A 407 -27.53 -2.25 -19.14
CA HIS A 407 -27.87 -1.10 -18.30
C HIS A 407 -26.66 -0.22 -18.02
N LEU A 408 -26.77 1.07 -18.38
CA LEU A 408 -25.82 2.09 -17.95
C LEU A 408 -26.15 2.51 -16.51
N ALA A 409 -25.41 1.99 -15.54
CA ALA A 409 -25.49 2.45 -14.15
C ALA A 409 -24.78 3.81 -14.01
N LYS A 410 -25.44 4.78 -13.38
CA LYS A 410 -24.96 6.17 -13.28
C LYS A 410 -24.72 6.60 -11.85
N ASP A 411 -23.87 7.61 -11.70
CA ASP A 411 -23.60 8.29 -10.44
C ASP A 411 -23.12 7.33 -9.31
N ILE A 412 -22.40 6.28 -9.68
CA ILE A 412 -21.81 5.33 -8.71
C ILE A 412 -20.68 6.02 -7.96
N CYS A 413 -20.79 6.12 -6.66
CA CYS A 413 -19.81 6.73 -5.76
C CYS A 413 -19.45 5.78 -4.61
N PRO A 414 -18.16 5.38 -4.49
CA PRO A 414 -16.98 5.76 -5.26
C PRO A 414 -16.95 5.24 -6.70
N SER A 415 -16.05 5.82 -7.53
CA SER A 415 -15.66 5.20 -8.80
C SER A 415 -14.80 3.95 -8.58
N ALA A 416 -14.42 3.25 -9.67
CA ALA A 416 -13.46 2.15 -9.65
C ALA A 416 -12.08 2.55 -9.05
N MET A 417 -11.70 3.82 -9.14
CA MET A 417 -10.52 4.33 -8.44
C MET A 417 -10.66 4.30 -6.92
N GLY A 418 -11.89 4.17 -6.41
CA GLY A 418 -12.19 4.18 -4.99
C GLY A 418 -12.10 5.56 -4.36
N TYR A 419 -12.67 5.72 -3.17
CA TYR A 419 -12.42 6.91 -2.36
C TYR A 419 -11.06 6.87 -1.66
N HIS A 420 -10.44 5.71 -1.58
CA HIS A 420 -9.04 5.52 -1.25
C HIS A 420 -8.40 4.55 -2.26
N ASN A 421 -7.13 4.72 -2.62
CA ASN A 421 -6.46 3.82 -3.56
C ASN A 421 -5.11 3.36 -3.00
N GLN A 422 -4.05 3.41 -3.79
CA GLN A 422 -2.72 2.93 -3.45
C GLN A 422 -1.96 3.84 -2.46
N GLY A 423 -2.49 5.01 -2.10
CA GLY A 423 -1.83 5.93 -1.19
C GLY A 423 -1.45 5.26 0.13
N HIS A 424 -0.22 5.49 0.60
CA HIS A 424 0.23 4.98 1.89
C HIS A 424 -0.05 6.02 2.97
N ASP A 425 -1.14 5.87 3.68
CA ASP A 425 -1.58 6.78 4.72
C ASP A 425 -0.74 6.69 6.00
N SER A 426 -0.98 7.58 6.95
CA SER A 426 -0.25 7.62 8.22
C SER A 426 -1.14 7.53 9.45
N TYR A 427 -0.58 6.97 10.52
CA TYR A 427 -1.19 6.92 11.85
C TYR A 427 -0.30 7.57 12.89
N ASP A 428 -0.82 8.56 13.61
CA ASP A 428 -0.13 9.20 14.74
C ASP A 428 -0.49 8.47 16.05
N PRO A 429 0.42 7.72 16.66
CA PRO A 429 0.15 6.96 17.88
C PRO A 429 -0.09 7.85 19.12
N ASN A 430 0.41 9.09 19.11
CA ASN A 430 0.21 10.03 20.21
C ASN A 430 -1.19 10.66 20.17
N ARG A 431 -1.67 11.01 18.96
CA ARG A 431 -2.99 11.59 18.73
C ARG A 431 -4.06 10.54 18.50
N LYS A 432 -3.67 9.31 18.16
CA LYS A 432 -4.54 8.19 17.76
C LYS A 432 -5.42 8.54 16.56
N LEU A 433 -4.84 9.29 15.63
CA LEU A 433 -5.49 9.74 14.40
C LEU A 433 -4.83 9.13 13.19
N PHE A 434 -5.65 8.69 12.25
CA PHE A 434 -5.25 8.30 10.91
C PHE A 434 -5.43 9.49 9.98
N TYR A 435 -4.42 9.80 9.16
CA TYR A 435 -4.49 10.85 8.16
C TYR A 435 -4.56 10.21 6.78
N MET A 436 -5.66 10.44 6.08
CA MET A 436 -6.01 9.72 4.86
C MET A 436 -6.17 10.66 3.67
N GLY A 437 -5.55 10.30 2.54
CA GLY A 437 -5.80 10.91 1.25
C GLY A 437 -7.02 10.30 0.56
N ILE A 438 -7.98 11.13 0.16
CA ILE A 438 -9.26 10.70 -0.39
C ILE A 438 -9.41 11.13 -1.84
N ASN A 439 -9.97 10.24 -2.67
CA ASN A 439 -10.28 10.44 -4.08
C ASN A 439 -11.79 10.62 -4.24
N HIS A 440 -12.28 11.84 -4.23
CA HIS A 440 -13.71 12.16 -4.31
C HIS A 440 -14.21 12.09 -5.77
N ILE A 441 -14.27 10.87 -6.32
CA ILE A 441 -14.57 10.59 -7.75
C ILE A 441 -15.73 9.61 -7.83
N CYS A 442 -16.69 9.88 -8.73
CA CYS A 442 -17.79 8.99 -9.09
C CYS A 442 -17.66 8.52 -10.54
N MET A 443 -18.52 7.60 -10.97
CA MET A 443 -18.49 7.04 -12.32
C MET A 443 -19.85 6.66 -12.85
N ASP A 444 -19.95 6.60 -14.18
CA ASP A 444 -20.93 5.81 -14.91
C ASP A 444 -20.27 4.50 -15.38
N TRP A 445 -21.06 3.42 -15.44
CA TRP A 445 -20.55 2.07 -15.71
C TRP A 445 -21.50 1.30 -16.63
N GLU A 446 -20.96 0.74 -17.72
CA GLU A 446 -21.70 -0.06 -18.68
C GLU A 446 -20.99 -1.39 -18.93
N PRO A 447 -21.54 -2.55 -18.45
CA PRO A 447 -20.96 -3.86 -18.67
C PRO A 447 -21.16 -4.34 -20.12
N PHE A 448 -20.20 -5.14 -20.61
CA PHE A 448 -20.29 -5.88 -21.86
C PHE A 448 -19.62 -7.25 -21.78
N MET A 449 -20.05 -8.19 -22.64
CA MET A 449 -19.48 -9.53 -22.71
C MET A 449 -18.22 -9.55 -23.56
N LEU A 450 -17.19 -10.31 -23.12
CA LEU A 450 -15.99 -10.55 -23.92
C LEU A 450 -15.41 -11.94 -23.61
N PRO A 451 -14.71 -12.59 -24.58
CA PRO A 451 -14.01 -13.84 -24.31
C PRO A 451 -12.68 -13.59 -23.60
N TYR A 452 -12.28 -14.50 -22.70
CA TYR A 452 -10.94 -14.50 -22.13
C TYR A 452 -9.88 -14.86 -23.19
N ARG A 453 -8.79 -14.10 -23.21
CA ARG A 453 -7.58 -14.40 -23.96
C ARG A 453 -6.35 -14.03 -23.12
N ALA A 454 -5.46 -14.99 -22.88
CA ALA A 454 -4.27 -14.78 -22.07
C ALA A 454 -3.44 -13.59 -22.60
N GLY A 455 -2.99 -12.71 -21.68
CA GLY A 455 -2.21 -11.52 -22.00
C GLY A 455 -2.98 -10.39 -22.69
N GLN A 456 -4.31 -10.45 -22.73
CA GLN A 456 -5.17 -9.37 -23.21
C GLN A 456 -6.09 -8.85 -22.09
N PHE A 457 -6.51 -7.60 -22.18
CA PHE A 457 -7.46 -7.03 -21.23
C PHE A 457 -8.77 -7.83 -21.19
N PHE A 458 -9.17 -8.20 -19.99
CA PHE A 458 -10.35 -8.99 -19.67
C PHE A 458 -11.19 -8.24 -18.61
N VAL A 459 -11.61 -7.01 -18.94
CA VAL A 459 -12.37 -6.17 -18.00
C VAL A 459 -13.89 -6.29 -18.18
N GLY A 460 -14.42 -6.16 -19.38
CA GLY A 460 -15.86 -6.33 -19.66
C GLY A 460 -16.74 -5.17 -19.19
N ALA A 461 -16.18 -3.96 -19.09
CA ALA A 461 -16.94 -2.76 -18.76
C ALA A 461 -16.30 -1.51 -19.38
N THR A 462 -17.14 -0.54 -19.72
CA THR A 462 -16.75 0.83 -20.07
C THR A 462 -17.09 1.76 -18.91
N LEU A 463 -16.18 2.64 -18.57
CA LEU A 463 -16.30 3.58 -17.47
C LEU A 463 -16.14 5.02 -17.96
N ASN A 464 -16.87 5.94 -17.32
CA ASN A 464 -16.62 7.37 -17.40
C ASN A 464 -16.56 7.93 -15.98
N MET A 465 -15.45 8.54 -15.60
CA MET A 465 -15.23 9.05 -14.26
C MET A 465 -15.25 10.58 -14.22
N TYR A 466 -15.73 11.14 -13.11
CA TYR A 466 -15.89 12.57 -12.91
C TYR A 466 -15.89 12.93 -11.41
N PRO A 467 -15.75 14.23 -11.04
CA PRO A 467 -15.83 14.65 -9.65
C PRO A 467 -17.14 14.22 -8.99
N GLY A 468 -17.02 13.74 -7.76
CA GLY A 468 -18.16 13.39 -6.92
C GLY A 468 -19.02 14.61 -6.54
N PRO A 469 -20.10 14.42 -5.74
CA PRO A 469 -21.06 15.49 -5.44
C PRO A 469 -20.47 16.73 -4.76
N LYS A 470 -19.32 16.58 -4.05
CA LYS A 470 -18.59 17.69 -3.41
C LYS A 470 -17.61 18.41 -4.36
N GLY A 471 -17.42 17.91 -5.58
CA GLY A 471 -16.51 18.46 -6.57
C GLY A 471 -17.20 19.25 -7.68
N ASP A 472 -16.41 19.89 -8.50
CA ASP A 472 -16.85 20.65 -9.67
C ASP A 472 -16.79 19.77 -10.94
N ARG A 473 -17.93 19.22 -11.35
CA ARG A 473 -18.03 18.37 -12.55
C ARG A 473 -17.71 19.15 -13.84
N GLN A 474 -18.00 20.45 -13.91
CA GLN A 474 -17.78 21.26 -15.12
C GLN A 474 -16.28 21.51 -15.33
N ASN A 475 -15.57 21.82 -14.28
CA ASN A 475 -14.13 22.11 -14.32
C ASN A 475 -13.25 20.89 -14.07
N ALA A 476 -13.80 19.74 -13.69
CA ALA A 476 -13.07 18.53 -13.28
C ALA A 476 -12.07 18.82 -12.15
N GLU A 477 -12.53 19.51 -11.11
CA GLU A 477 -11.78 19.86 -9.91
C GLU A 477 -12.56 19.43 -8.64
N GLY A 478 -11.91 19.51 -7.46
CA GLY A 478 -12.50 19.05 -6.21
C GLY A 478 -12.56 17.51 -6.11
N LEU A 479 -11.59 16.85 -6.74
CA LEU A 479 -11.47 15.38 -6.79
C LEU A 479 -10.82 14.80 -5.54
N GLY A 480 -10.24 15.62 -4.67
CA GLY A 480 -9.47 15.16 -3.53
C GLY A 480 -9.92 15.74 -2.20
N GLN A 481 -9.61 15.02 -1.15
CA GLN A 481 -9.70 15.48 0.24
C GLN A 481 -8.52 14.92 1.03
N ILE A 482 -8.18 15.58 2.14
CA ILE A 482 -7.36 15.02 3.22
C ILE A 482 -8.17 15.05 4.49
N LYS A 483 -8.17 13.95 5.25
CA LYS A 483 -8.99 13.79 6.45
C LYS A 483 -8.17 13.25 7.62
N ALA A 484 -8.53 13.66 8.84
CA ALA A 484 -8.05 13.03 10.08
C ALA A 484 -9.18 12.21 10.71
N TYR A 485 -8.93 10.93 10.93
CA TYR A 485 -9.92 9.94 11.34
C TYR A 485 -9.54 9.27 12.67
N ASP A 486 -10.51 9.13 13.56
CA ASP A 486 -10.41 8.35 14.78
C ASP A 486 -11.12 6.99 14.59
N ALA A 487 -10.36 5.90 14.57
CA ALA A 487 -10.89 4.56 14.32
C ALA A 487 -11.74 3.99 15.46
N ILE A 488 -11.60 4.52 16.68
CA ILE A 488 -12.37 4.08 17.85
C ILE A 488 -13.77 4.71 17.86
N THR A 489 -13.86 5.99 17.53
CA THR A 489 -15.14 6.70 17.50
C THR A 489 -15.81 6.70 16.13
N GLY A 490 -15.08 6.37 15.07
CA GLY A 490 -15.55 6.45 13.68
C GLY A 490 -15.74 7.87 13.16
N LYS A 491 -15.16 8.87 13.83
CA LYS A 491 -15.38 10.27 13.50
C LYS A 491 -14.18 10.90 12.81
N PHE A 492 -14.45 11.84 11.91
CA PHE A 492 -13.45 12.73 11.35
C PHE A 492 -13.26 13.93 12.26
N LYS A 493 -12.00 14.21 12.63
CA LYS A 493 -11.63 15.38 13.44
C LYS A 493 -11.62 16.65 12.60
N TRP A 494 -11.12 16.54 11.38
CA TRP A 494 -11.11 17.58 10.37
C TRP A 494 -11.02 16.97 8.96
N GLU A 495 -11.45 17.74 7.96
CA GLU A 495 -11.36 17.42 6.55
C GLU A 495 -11.09 18.68 5.72
N LYS A 496 -10.31 18.55 4.64
CA LYS A 496 -9.93 19.64 3.73
C LYS A 496 -9.99 19.17 2.29
N MET A 497 -10.67 19.95 1.45
CA MET A 497 -10.75 19.67 0.02
C MET A 497 -9.41 19.95 -0.68
N GLU A 498 -9.13 19.17 -1.72
CA GLU A 498 -8.01 19.35 -2.64
C GLU A 498 -8.52 19.39 -4.09
N ARG A 499 -7.78 20.09 -4.95
CA ARG A 499 -8.18 20.23 -6.37
C ARG A 499 -8.27 18.89 -7.08
N PHE A 500 -7.24 18.05 -6.91
CA PHE A 500 -7.18 16.69 -7.46
C PHE A 500 -7.02 15.67 -6.34
N ALA A 501 -7.21 14.39 -6.69
CA ALA A 501 -7.04 13.27 -5.80
C ALA A 501 -5.71 13.34 -5.01
N VAL A 502 -5.73 13.00 -3.72
CA VAL A 502 -4.52 12.83 -2.91
C VAL A 502 -4.07 11.38 -3.07
N TRP A 503 -3.28 11.13 -4.12
CA TRP A 503 -3.00 9.78 -4.61
C TRP A 503 -1.86 9.08 -3.88
N GLY A 504 -0.86 9.82 -3.42
CA GLY A 504 0.39 9.24 -2.88
C GLY A 504 0.33 8.83 -1.41
N GLY A 505 -0.62 9.34 -0.64
CA GLY A 505 -0.70 9.12 0.80
C GLY A 505 -0.06 10.22 1.64
N THR A 506 0.12 9.95 2.93
CA THR A 506 0.52 10.93 3.93
C THR A 506 1.69 10.45 4.79
N MET A 507 2.36 11.38 5.47
CA MET A 507 3.35 11.12 6.53
C MET A 507 3.06 12.04 7.72
N ALA A 508 2.92 11.47 8.91
CA ALA A 508 2.75 12.23 10.15
C ALA A 508 4.04 12.29 10.97
N THR A 509 4.22 13.37 11.74
CA THR A 509 5.39 13.54 12.61
C THR A 509 5.02 14.02 14.01
N ALA A 510 5.90 13.74 14.98
CA ALA A 510 5.78 14.27 16.34
C ALA A 510 5.90 15.81 16.38
N GLY A 511 6.35 16.46 15.31
CA GLY A 511 6.38 17.91 15.13
C GLY A 511 5.00 18.54 14.90
N ASN A 512 3.91 17.81 15.09
CA ASN A 512 2.53 18.27 14.87
C ASN A 512 2.22 18.58 13.41
N LEU A 513 2.78 17.77 12.48
CA LEU A 513 2.66 17.97 11.04
C LEU A 513 2.17 16.71 10.33
N VAL A 514 1.34 16.91 9.31
CA VAL A 514 1.00 15.92 8.29
C VAL A 514 1.47 16.44 6.94
N PHE A 515 2.38 15.70 6.30
CA PHE A 515 2.87 15.99 4.96
C PHE A 515 2.19 15.10 3.92
N TYR A 516 1.95 15.62 2.73
CA TYR A 516 1.44 14.87 1.57
C TYR A 516 1.75 15.59 0.26
N GLY A 517 1.79 14.81 -0.83
CA GLY A 517 1.94 15.33 -2.18
C GLY A 517 0.61 15.47 -2.90
N THR A 518 0.53 16.36 -3.89
CA THR A 518 -0.67 16.59 -4.70
C THR A 518 -0.38 16.40 -6.20
N LEU A 519 -1.38 16.00 -6.98
CA LEU A 519 -1.24 15.79 -8.42
C LEU A 519 -0.97 17.10 -9.19
N ASP A 520 -1.42 18.23 -8.69
CA ASP A 520 -1.10 19.55 -9.25
C ASP A 520 0.31 20.05 -8.90
N GLY A 521 1.14 19.18 -8.32
CA GLY A 521 2.58 19.39 -8.15
C GLY A 521 2.97 20.20 -6.93
N TYR A 522 2.36 19.95 -5.78
CA TYR A 522 2.79 20.50 -4.51
C TYR A 522 3.09 19.40 -3.49
N ILE A 523 4.03 19.67 -2.61
CA ILE A 523 4.08 19.08 -1.28
C ILE A 523 3.49 20.07 -0.29
N LYS A 524 2.66 19.58 0.63
CA LYS A 524 1.97 20.40 1.64
C LYS A 524 2.24 19.86 3.04
N ALA A 525 2.25 20.75 4.02
CA ALA A 525 2.28 20.42 5.45
C ALA A 525 1.10 21.06 6.15
N ARG A 526 0.30 20.24 6.85
CA ARG A 526 -0.83 20.69 7.66
C ARG A 526 -0.58 20.44 9.14
N ASN A 527 -1.20 21.25 9.98
CA ASN A 527 -1.27 20.99 11.41
C ASN A 527 -2.07 19.71 11.67
N SER A 528 -1.51 18.76 12.42
CA SER A 528 -2.10 17.45 12.70
C SER A 528 -3.42 17.53 13.46
N ASP A 529 -3.60 18.56 14.30
CA ASP A 529 -4.79 18.71 15.15
C ASP A 529 -5.93 19.44 14.47
N THR A 530 -5.64 20.42 13.61
CA THR A 530 -6.63 21.35 13.04
C THR A 530 -6.84 21.21 11.55
N GLY A 531 -5.89 20.57 10.83
CA GLY A 531 -5.88 20.53 9.38
C GLY A 531 -5.52 21.86 8.72
N GLU A 532 -5.09 22.88 9.47
CA GLU A 532 -4.63 24.15 8.93
C GLU A 532 -3.42 23.96 8.02
N LEU A 533 -3.42 24.59 6.84
CA LEU A 533 -2.27 24.58 5.93
C LEU A 533 -1.18 25.53 6.46
N LEU A 534 -0.05 24.95 6.87
CA LEU A 534 1.07 25.70 7.44
C LEU A 534 2.17 25.99 6.43
N TRP A 535 2.30 25.15 5.39
CA TRP A 535 3.32 25.27 4.40
C TRP A 535 2.99 24.48 3.13
N LYS A 536 3.46 24.97 1.99
CA LYS A 536 3.47 24.25 0.71
C LYS A 536 4.69 24.66 -0.12
N SER A 537 5.13 23.77 -1.00
CA SER A 537 6.17 24.07 -1.99
C SER A 537 5.85 23.40 -3.32
N LYS A 538 6.12 24.11 -4.41
CA LYS A 538 5.94 23.57 -5.77
C LYS A 538 7.02 22.53 -6.07
N LEU A 539 6.59 21.42 -6.65
CA LEU A 539 7.44 20.35 -7.16
C LEU A 539 7.57 20.47 -8.68
N PRO A 540 8.61 19.90 -9.29
CA PRO A 540 8.77 19.92 -10.76
C PRO A 540 7.66 19.18 -11.52
N SER A 541 6.95 18.24 -10.86
CA SER A 541 5.82 17.48 -11.40
C SER A 541 4.83 17.14 -10.29
N GLY A 542 3.66 16.60 -10.63
CA GLY A 542 2.72 16.03 -9.67
C GLY A 542 3.34 14.91 -8.84
N ALA A 543 2.85 14.73 -7.62
CA ALA A 543 3.32 13.68 -6.72
C ALA A 543 2.25 12.58 -6.58
N ILE A 544 2.68 11.34 -6.80
CA ILE A 544 1.90 10.10 -6.60
C ILE A 544 2.57 9.16 -5.60
N GLY A 545 3.73 9.55 -5.06
CA GLY A 545 4.41 8.93 -3.94
C GLY A 545 4.13 9.65 -2.62
N TYR A 546 4.44 9.01 -1.50
CA TYR A 546 4.27 9.59 -0.17
C TYR A 546 5.59 10.21 0.34
N PRO A 547 5.51 11.26 1.20
CA PRO A 547 6.69 11.85 1.82
C PRO A 547 7.34 10.92 2.85
N ILE A 548 8.64 11.10 3.07
CA ILE A 548 9.40 10.51 4.18
C ILE A 548 10.19 11.58 4.92
N THR A 549 10.64 11.28 6.14
CA THR A 549 11.56 12.13 6.88
C THR A 549 12.65 11.30 7.55
N TYR A 550 13.84 11.87 7.65
CA TYR A 550 15.02 11.22 8.22
C TYR A 550 15.97 12.28 8.79
N THR A 551 16.98 11.86 9.54
CA THR A 551 18.08 12.76 9.93
C THR A 551 19.39 12.36 9.26
N HIS A 552 20.21 13.36 8.99
CA HIS A 552 21.59 13.15 8.57
C HIS A 552 22.47 14.22 9.20
N LYS A 553 23.52 13.80 9.93
CA LYS A 553 24.43 14.71 10.67
C LYS A 553 23.68 15.72 11.55
N GLY A 554 22.61 15.26 12.22
CA GLY A 554 21.82 16.07 13.15
C GLY A 554 20.81 17.03 12.51
N THR A 555 20.70 17.06 11.18
CA THR A 555 19.70 17.84 10.46
C THR A 555 18.55 16.95 10.02
N GLN A 556 17.31 17.37 10.27
CA GLN A 556 16.11 16.69 9.79
C GLN A 556 15.80 17.13 8.34
N TYR A 557 15.49 16.14 7.51
CA TYR A 557 15.08 16.31 6.12
C TYR A 557 13.70 15.73 5.88
N VAL A 558 12.97 16.31 4.92
CA VAL A 558 11.74 15.75 4.34
C VAL A 558 12.00 15.50 2.85
N ALA A 559 11.68 14.31 2.38
CA ALA A 559 11.86 13.94 0.97
C ALA A 559 10.56 13.43 0.36
N ILE A 560 10.34 13.72 -0.92
CA ILE A 560 9.20 13.22 -1.69
C ILE A 560 9.59 12.99 -3.14
N TYR A 561 9.07 11.94 -3.76
CA TYR A 561 9.11 11.78 -5.20
C TYR A 561 8.20 12.78 -5.91
N TYR A 562 8.65 13.28 -7.04
CA TYR A 562 7.82 13.95 -8.03
C TYR A 562 7.86 13.17 -9.35
N GLY A 563 6.74 13.15 -10.05
CA GLY A 563 6.53 12.40 -11.29
C GLY A 563 5.09 11.94 -11.36
N VAL A 564 4.23 12.73 -12.03
CA VAL A 564 2.83 12.39 -12.25
C VAL A 564 2.71 11.15 -13.15
N GLY A 565 1.77 10.28 -12.85
CA GLY A 565 1.50 9.03 -13.54
C GLY A 565 0.51 8.18 -12.76
N GLY A 566 0.65 6.86 -12.86
CA GLY A 566 -0.34 5.94 -12.32
C GLY A 566 -1.69 6.12 -13.01
N TRP A 567 -2.74 5.53 -12.48
CA TRP A 567 -4.07 5.63 -13.09
C TRP A 567 -4.57 7.08 -13.26
N PRO A 568 -4.42 8.02 -12.29
CA PRO A 568 -4.85 9.41 -12.49
C PRO A 568 -4.04 10.15 -13.56
N GLY A 569 -2.83 9.72 -13.85
CA GLY A 569 -1.94 10.37 -14.83
C GLY A 569 -1.97 9.78 -16.24
N VAL A 570 -2.69 8.68 -16.50
CA VAL A 570 -2.63 7.98 -17.81
C VAL A 570 -2.97 8.89 -18.99
N GLY A 571 -3.92 9.80 -18.84
CA GLY A 571 -4.27 10.77 -19.88
C GLY A 571 -3.09 11.64 -20.28
N LEU A 572 -2.34 12.13 -19.30
CA LEU A 572 -1.16 12.97 -19.53
C LEU A 572 0.04 12.14 -20.05
N VAL A 573 0.27 10.95 -19.47
CA VAL A 573 1.43 10.10 -19.82
C VAL A 573 1.33 9.55 -21.24
N PHE A 574 0.12 9.18 -21.69
CA PHE A 574 -0.12 8.57 -23.00
C PHE A 574 -0.85 9.47 -24.00
N ASP A 575 -1.00 10.77 -23.68
CA ASP A 575 -1.70 11.77 -24.51
C ASP A 575 -3.12 11.31 -24.93
N LEU A 576 -3.91 10.79 -23.97
CA LEU A 576 -5.26 10.31 -24.21
C LEU A 576 -6.27 11.44 -24.02
N GLN A 577 -7.25 11.56 -24.95
CA GLN A 577 -8.23 12.64 -24.94
C GLN A 577 -9.69 12.15 -24.75
N ASP A 578 -9.98 10.89 -25.08
CA ASP A 578 -11.30 10.32 -24.91
C ASP A 578 -11.62 10.16 -23.41
N PRO A 579 -12.73 10.71 -22.89
CA PRO A 579 -13.09 10.62 -21.48
C PRO A 579 -13.19 9.19 -20.92
N THR A 580 -13.53 8.21 -21.77
CA THR A 580 -13.62 6.79 -21.38
C THR A 580 -12.28 6.05 -21.47
N ALA A 581 -11.27 6.67 -22.10
CA ALA A 581 -9.94 6.10 -22.19
C ALA A 581 -9.25 5.99 -20.82
N GLY A 582 -8.18 5.18 -20.77
CA GLY A 582 -7.48 4.91 -19.51
C GLY A 582 -8.39 4.30 -18.45
N LEU A 583 -9.32 3.44 -18.89
CA LEU A 583 -10.34 2.83 -18.03
C LEU A 583 -11.18 3.90 -17.27
N GLY A 584 -11.58 4.96 -18.00
CA GLY A 584 -12.43 6.05 -17.51
C GLY A 584 -11.71 7.20 -16.81
N ALA A 585 -10.41 7.08 -16.54
CA ALA A 585 -9.67 8.08 -15.78
C ALA A 585 -9.53 9.43 -16.48
N VAL A 586 -9.42 9.42 -17.83
CA VAL A 586 -9.21 10.66 -18.62
C VAL A 586 -10.32 11.66 -18.37
N GLY A 587 -11.58 11.23 -18.22
CA GLY A 587 -12.70 12.10 -17.93
C GLY A 587 -12.56 12.88 -16.62
N ALA A 588 -12.14 12.21 -15.55
CA ALA A 588 -11.93 12.84 -14.25
C ALA A 588 -10.74 13.81 -14.25
N PHE A 589 -9.65 13.46 -14.93
CA PHE A 589 -8.38 14.19 -14.85
C PHE A 589 -8.07 15.06 -16.08
N LYS A 590 -9.06 15.36 -16.94
CA LYS A 590 -8.90 16.14 -18.19
C LYS A 590 -8.24 17.52 -18.02
N LYS A 591 -8.29 18.10 -16.82
CA LYS A 591 -7.68 19.40 -16.51
C LYS A 591 -6.29 19.30 -15.90
N LEU A 592 -5.80 18.09 -15.59
CA LEU A 592 -4.54 17.92 -14.85
C LEU A 592 -3.35 18.54 -15.56
N ALA A 593 -3.28 18.46 -16.90
CA ALA A 593 -2.22 19.06 -17.71
C ALA A 593 -2.12 20.59 -17.59
N ASN A 594 -3.16 21.28 -17.12
CA ASN A 594 -3.13 22.74 -16.90
C ASN A 594 -2.34 23.13 -15.64
N TYR A 595 -2.05 22.17 -14.75
CA TYR A 595 -1.47 22.44 -13.42
C TYR A 595 -0.13 21.76 -13.21
N THR A 596 0.17 20.70 -13.94
CA THR A 596 1.40 19.94 -13.82
C THR A 596 1.88 19.44 -15.17
N GLN A 597 3.11 18.98 -15.20
CA GLN A 597 3.78 18.39 -16.35
C GLN A 597 4.44 17.08 -15.96
N MET A 598 4.80 16.25 -16.92
CA MET A 598 5.58 15.06 -16.68
C MET A 598 6.96 15.39 -16.11
N GLY A 599 7.49 14.50 -15.28
CA GLY A 599 8.80 14.64 -14.64
C GLY A 599 9.12 13.36 -13.86
N GLY A 600 10.28 13.32 -13.23
CA GLY A 600 10.63 12.19 -12.37
C GLY A 600 11.89 12.43 -11.56
N GLY A 601 11.77 12.29 -10.25
CA GLY A 601 12.88 12.47 -9.33
C GLY A 601 12.46 12.58 -7.87
N VAL A 602 13.38 13.02 -7.04
CA VAL A 602 13.17 13.30 -5.63
C VAL A 602 13.52 14.74 -5.30
N THR A 603 12.70 15.38 -4.48
CA THR A 603 12.99 16.68 -3.87
C THR A 603 13.17 16.50 -2.37
N VAL A 604 14.21 17.08 -1.82
CA VAL A 604 14.56 17.02 -0.40
C VAL A 604 14.58 18.42 0.19
N PHE A 605 13.96 18.57 1.36
CA PHE A 605 13.77 19.83 2.07
C PHE A 605 14.42 19.80 3.43
N SER A 606 14.90 20.97 3.90
CA SER A 606 15.38 21.20 5.27
C SER A 606 15.16 22.66 5.68
N LEU A 607 15.30 22.96 6.97
CA LEU A 607 15.14 24.32 7.50
C LEU A 607 16.28 25.26 7.04
N ASP A 608 17.45 24.70 6.73
CA ASP A 608 18.63 25.41 6.21
C ASP A 608 18.77 25.32 4.69
N GLY A 609 17.77 24.78 4.00
CA GLY A 609 17.69 24.72 2.55
C GLY A 609 17.80 26.10 1.91
N LYS A 610 18.37 26.16 0.68
CA LYS A 610 18.66 27.42 -0.04
C LYS A 610 17.82 27.59 -1.31
N GLY A 611 17.03 26.56 -1.67
CA GLY A 611 16.22 26.58 -2.88
C GLY A 611 15.04 27.56 -2.80
N PRO A 612 14.29 27.71 -3.90
CA PRO A 612 13.18 28.64 -3.98
C PRO A 612 12.13 28.33 -2.88
N TYR A 613 11.54 29.40 -2.39
CA TYR A 613 10.42 29.39 -1.44
C TYR A 613 9.16 29.82 -2.20
N ASP A 614 8.11 29.03 -2.10
CA ASP A 614 6.79 29.40 -2.59
C ASP A 614 5.98 30.07 -1.49
N ASP A 615 5.34 31.21 -1.81
CA ASP A 615 4.50 31.95 -0.87
C ASP A 615 3.31 31.06 -0.42
N PRO A 616 3.18 30.74 0.89
CA PRO A 616 2.06 29.96 1.40
C PRO A 616 0.70 30.64 1.21
N ASN A 617 0.67 31.97 0.96
CA ASN A 617 -0.55 32.73 0.76
C ASN A 617 -1.16 32.60 -0.64
N VAL A 618 -0.53 31.90 -1.58
CA VAL A 618 -1.16 31.57 -2.86
C VAL A 618 -2.19 30.47 -2.65
N GLY A 619 -3.42 30.86 -2.47
CA GLY A 619 -4.71 30.20 -2.38
C GLY A 619 -4.78 28.69 -2.09
N GLU A 620 -5.35 28.33 -0.94
CA GLU A 620 -5.93 27.00 -0.75
C GLU A 620 -7.04 26.78 -1.80
N TYR A 621 -7.17 25.55 -2.32
CA TYR A 621 -8.35 25.22 -3.11
C TYR A 621 -9.58 25.34 -2.20
N SER A 622 -10.47 26.28 -2.50
CA SER A 622 -11.79 26.37 -1.91
C SER A 622 -12.80 25.86 -2.93
N ALA A 623 -13.51 24.78 -2.61
CA ALA A 623 -14.73 24.45 -3.34
C ALA A 623 -15.73 25.58 -3.06
N ASN A 624 -16.14 26.32 -4.10
CA ASN A 624 -17.21 27.31 -4.03
C ASN A 624 -18.56 26.62 -3.89
#